data_61bec8487c97785d209d1b3074b55e91
#
_entry.id   61bec8487c97785d209d1b3074b55e91
#
_cell.length_a   1.000
_cell.length_b   1.000
_cell.length_c   1.000
_cell.angle_alpha   90.00
_cell.angle_beta   90.00
_cell.angle_gamma   90.00
#
_symmetry.space_group_name_H-M   'P 1'
#
loop_
_entity.id
_entity.type
_entity.pdbx_description
1 polymer ?
#
loop_
_entity_poly.entity_id
_entity_poly.type
_entity_poly.pdbx_seq_one_letter_code
_entity_poly.pdbx_strand_id
1 'polypeptide(L)'
;MSLVDISYVSDSVIEWKPYKKGDDIVKRFSTEDWHKIACDVDSEEILQELFENHPDKIQGYVLYEVKNNTPIAFVYILKEYCRIKTVSYHGGGWGKSPRLTLLYMRGTILLIERLLKEGFKVRTYCNKDNHNAYRFMQGLGFVRYRTTEERIYQWINLRRLYNSNIYNYIFKRRLL
;
A
#
# COMPACT_ATOMS: atom_id res chain seq x y z
N MET A 1 3.69 4.67 -20.71
CA MET A 1 3.51 3.26 -20.27
C MET A 1 2.94 3.34 -18.87
N SER A 2 1.68 2.97 -18.65
CA SER A 2 1.09 2.99 -17.31
C SER A 2 1.89 2.05 -16.39
N LEU A 3 2.08 2.41 -15.14
CA LEU A 3 2.85 1.63 -14.19
C LEU A 3 2.26 0.24 -14.06
N VAL A 4 1.16 0.08 -13.45
CA VAL A 4 0.40 -1.17 -13.34
C VAL A 4 -1.05 -0.77 -13.24
N ASP A 5 -1.90 -1.34 -14.06
CA ASP A 5 -3.32 -1.16 -13.86
C ASP A 5 -3.79 -2.10 -12.75
N ILE A 6 -3.92 -1.58 -11.53
CA ILE A 6 -4.44 -2.31 -10.38
C ILE A 6 -5.94 -2.10 -10.17
N SER A 7 -6.62 -1.37 -11.05
CA SER A 7 -8.08 -1.22 -11.03
C SER A 7 -8.82 -2.57 -11.16
N TYR A 8 -8.13 -3.61 -11.60
CA TYR A 8 -8.65 -4.99 -11.64
C TYR A 8 -8.39 -5.81 -10.37
N VAL A 9 -7.75 -5.22 -9.34
CA VAL A 9 -7.53 -5.91 -8.07
C VAL A 9 -8.75 -5.70 -7.20
N SER A 10 -9.71 -6.57 -7.37
CA SER A 10 -10.97 -6.59 -6.61
C SER A 10 -11.36 -8.02 -6.27
N ASP A 11 -12.22 -8.15 -5.28
CA ASP A 11 -13.02 -9.34 -5.00
C ASP A 11 -14.45 -8.93 -4.63
N SER A 12 -15.25 -9.86 -4.10
CA SER A 12 -16.63 -9.57 -3.72
C SER A 12 -16.78 -8.58 -2.55
N VAL A 13 -15.71 -8.27 -1.86
CA VAL A 13 -15.71 -7.49 -0.61
C VAL A 13 -15.03 -6.14 -0.76
N ILE A 14 -13.94 -6.09 -1.53
CA ILE A 14 -13.09 -4.91 -1.68
C ILE A 14 -12.73 -4.65 -3.15
N GLU A 15 -12.47 -3.38 -3.44
CA GLU A 15 -12.06 -2.92 -4.78
C GLU A 15 -11.04 -1.79 -4.68
N TRP A 16 -9.97 -1.86 -5.46
CA TRP A 16 -9.04 -0.75 -5.67
C TRP A 16 -9.50 0.13 -6.82
N LYS A 17 -9.55 1.44 -6.61
CA LYS A 17 -9.85 2.44 -7.64
C LYS A 17 -8.69 3.41 -7.78
N PRO A 18 -8.38 3.88 -9.01
CA PRO A 18 -7.40 4.95 -9.18
C PRO A 18 -7.80 6.19 -8.37
N TYR A 19 -6.82 6.78 -7.68
CA TYR A 19 -7.02 8.04 -6.98
C TYR A 19 -7.31 9.17 -7.98
N LYS A 20 -8.28 10.00 -7.63
CA LYS A 20 -8.61 11.23 -8.38
C LYS A 20 -8.51 12.42 -7.44
N LYS A 21 -7.98 13.53 -7.94
CA LYS A 21 -7.90 14.80 -7.18
C LYS A 21 -9.27 15.15 -6.57
N GLY A 22 -9.28 15.42 -5.27
CA GLY A 22 -10.50 15.74 -4.55
C GLY A 22 -11.27 14.54 -4.02
N ASP A 23 -10.76 13.32 -4.15
CA ASP A 23 -11.28 12.18 -3.42
C ASP A 23 -11.25 12.49 -1.92
N ASP A 24 -12.41 12.52 -1.26
CA ASP A 24 -12.57 12.95 0.15
C ASP A 24 -11.68 12.19 1.12
N ILE A 25 -11.26 11.02 0.72
CA ILE A 25 -10.45 10.16 1.56
C ILE A 25 -9.08 10.77 1.89
N VAL A 26 -8.44 11.40 0.92
CA VAL A 26 -7.10 11.95 1.08
C VAL A 26 -7.10 13.18 1.98
N LYS A 27 -8.19 13.95 1.94
CA LYS A 27 -8.40 15.12 2.80
C LYS A 27 -8.55 14.79 4.30
N ARG A 28 -8.74 13.51 4.63
CA ARG A 28 -8.90 13.05 6.01
C ARG A 28 -7.57 12.82 6.73
N PHE A 29 -6.45 12.85 6.01
CA PHE A 29 -5.14 12.73 6.62
C PHE A 29 -4.67 14.06 7.21
N SER A 30 -4.23 14.04 8.46
CA SER A 30 -3.44 15.12 9.03
C SER A 30 -2.01 15.10 8.47
N THR A 31 -1.25 16.16 8.67
CA THR A 31 0.19 16.20 8.32
C THR A 31 0.95 15.04 8.95
N GLU A 32 0.64 14.68 10.21
CA GLU A 32 1.26 13.55 10.90
C GLU A 32 0.94 12.21 10.22
N ASP A 33 -0.30 12.04 9.71
CA ASP A 33 -0.69 10.84 8.97
C ASP A 33 0.07 10.75 7.65
N TRP A 34 0.26 11.86 6.93
CA TRP A 34 1.06 11.90 5.71
C TRP A 34 2.50 11.45 5.95
N HIS A 35 3.15 11.91 7.00
CA HIS A 35 4.48 11.44 7.38
C HIS A 35 4.56 9.94 7.66
N LYS A 36 3.48 9.36 8.19
CA LYS A 36 3.39 7.92 8.42
C LYS A 36 3.19 7.11 7.14
N ILE A 37 2.45 7.66 6.18
CA ILE A 37 2.15 7.00 4.91
C ILE A 37 3.30 7.16 3.92
N ALA A 38 3.81 8.37 3.81
CA ALA A 38 4.82 8.75 2.84
C ALA A 38 5.85 9.66 3.50
N CYS A 39 6.99 9.11 3.84
CA CYS A 39 8.05 9.81 4.56
C CYS A 39 8.51 11.13 3.92
N ASP A 40 8.22 11.33 2.65
CA ASP A 40 8.68 12.48 1.85
C ASP A 40 7.52 13.35 1.34
N VAL A 41 6.30 13.11 1.80
CA VAL A 41 5.08 13.82 1.35
C VAL A 41 4.34 14.35 2.55
N ASP A 42 4.23 15.67 2.64
CA ASP A 42 3.62 16.35 3.79
C ASP A 42 2.14 16.69 3.58
N SER A 43 1.65 16.65 2.33
CA SER A 43 0.28 17.02 2.02
C SER A 43 -0.25 16.38 0.73
N GLU A 44 -1.57 16.48 0.52
CA GLU A 44 -2.21 16.06 -0.72
C GLU A 44 -1.70 16.85 -1.92
N GLU A 45 -1.44 18.15 -1.77
CA GLU A 45 -0.97 19.01 -2.84
C GLU A 45 0.38 18.53 -3.39
N ILE A 46 1.32 18.19 -2.51
CA ILE A 46 2.64 17.66 -2.91
C ILE A 46 2.48 16.33 -3.64
N LEU A 47 1.62 15.45 -3.12
CA LEU A 47 1.37 14.16 -3.76
C LEU A 47 0.72 14.33 -5.12
N GLN A 48 -0.23 15.26 -5.25
CA GLN A 48 -0.90 15.58 -6.50
C GLN A 48 0.10 16.14 -7.55
N GLU A 49 0.98 17.03 -7.14
CA GLU A 49 2.04 17.55 -7.99
C GLU A 49 2.95 16.43 -8.52
N LEU A 50 3.30 15.47 -7.67
CA LEU A 50 4.06 14.28 -8.09
C LEU A 50 3.30 13.43 -9.11
N PHE A 51 2.00 13.22 -8.95
CA PHE A 51 1.18 12.48 -9.90
C PHE A 51 1.05 13.19 -11.25
N GLU A 52 0.90 14.51 -11.25
CA GLU A 52 0.78 15.32 -12.46
C GLU A 52 2.10 15.38 -13.25
N ASN A 53 3.22 15.56 -12.54
CA ASN A 53 4.53 15.70 -13.15
C ASN A 53 5.19 14.36 -13.51
N HIS A 54 4.81 13.27 -12.84
CA HIS A 54 5.44 11.96 -12.98
C HIS A 54 4.45 10.79 -13.05
N PRO A 55 3.40 10.85 -13.92
CA PRO A 55 2.36 9.83 -13.97
C PRO A 55 2.86 8.45 -14.43
N ASP A 56 4.03 8.40 -15.05
CA ASP A 56 4.72 7.18 -15.46
C ASP A 56 5.51 6.53 -14.32
N LYS A 57 5.67 7.21 -13.19
CA LYS A 57 6.50 6.80 -12.06
C LYS A 57 5.73 6.56 -10.79
N ILE A 58 4.65 7.31 -10.58
CA ILE A 58 3.86 7.26 -9.36
C ILE A 58 2.36 7.19 -9.69
N GLN A 59 1.66 6.30 -9.01
CA GLN A 59 0.21 6.14 -9.14
C GLN A 59 -0.42 5.94 -7.77
N GLY A 60 -1.50 6.67 -7.51
CA GLY A 60 -2.29 6.56 -6.28
C GLY A 60 -3.56 5.73 -6.49
N TYR A 61 -3.99 5.06 -5.42
CA TYR A 61 -5.18 4.22 -5.41
C TYR A 61 -5.89 4.30 -4.08
N VAL A 62 -7.22 4.21 -4.14
CA VAL A 62 -8.09 4.15 -2.97
C VAL A 62 -8.74 2.78 -2.89
N LEU A 63 -8.68 2.17 -1.73
CA LEU A 63 -9.37 0.92 -1.42
C LEU A 63 -10.78 1.23 -0.95
N TYR A 64 -11.77 0.61 -1.56
CA TYR A 64 -13.18 0.71 -1.18
C TYR A 64 -13.74 -0.63 -0.68
N GLU A 65 -14.64 -0.56 0.28
CA GLU A 65 -15.55 -1.65 0.58
C GLU A 65 -16.66 -1.66 -0.48
N VAL A 66 -16.84 -2.77 -1.20
CA VAL A 66 -17.80 -2.87 -2.32
C VAL A 66 -19.25 -2.62 -1.87
N LYS A 67 -19.67 -3.23 -0.76
CA LYS A 67 -21.06 -3.20 -0.28
C LYS A 67 -21.61 -1.80 -0.07
N ASN A 68 -20.81 -0.92 0.53
CA ASN A 68 -21.25 0.43 0.94
C ASN A 68 -20.53 1.53 0.14
N ASN A 69 -19.68 1.15 -0.82
CA ASN A 69 -18.76 2.08 -1.51
C ASN A 69 -17.98 2.99 -0.54
N THR A 70 -17.60 2.42 0.61
CA THR A 70 -16.92 3.16 1.69
C THR A 70 -15.42 3.10 1.47
N PRO A 71 -14.72 4.25 1.41
CA PRO A 71 -13.27 4.29 1.30
C PRO A 71 -12.63 3.81 2.61
N ILE A 72 -11.61 2.95 2.49
CA ILE A 72 -10.95 2.27 3.62
C ILE A 72 -9.50 2.72 3.79
N ALA A 73 -8.79 2.88 2.68
CA ALA A 73 -7.36 3.11 2.67
C ALA A 73 -6.91 3.83 1.41
N PHE A 74 -5.77 4.47 1.51
CA PHE A 74 -5.05 5.05 0.39
C PHE A 74 -3.67 4.42 0.28
N VAL A 75 -3.24 4.12 -0.95
CA VAL A 75 -1.87 3.70 -1.25
C VAL A 75 -1.38 4.40 -2.50
N TYR A 76 -0.07 4.52 -2.61
CA TYR A 76 0.56 4.84 -3.87
C TYR A 76 1.71 3.88 -4.16
N ILE A 77 1.97 3.70 -5.43
CA ILE A 77 3.02 2.85 -5.97
C ILE A 77 4.00 3.75 -6.71
N LEU A 78 5.26 3.69 -6.30
CA LEU A 78 6.35 4.42 -6.91
C LEU A 78 7.23 3.44 -7.69
N LYS A 79 7.44 3.69 -8.99
CA LYS A 79 8.40 2.96 -9.80
C LYS A 79 9.81 3.39 -9.47
N GLU A 80 10.63 2.47 -8.99
CA GLU A 80 12.04 2.74 -8.74
C GLU A 80 12.85 2.76 -10.04
N TYR A 81 13.78 3.72 -10.13
CA TYR A 81 14.72 3.80 -11.24
C TYR A 81 15.79 2.71 -11.12
N CYS A 82 15.48 1.53 -11.64
CA CYS A 82 16.47 0.49 -11.82
C CYS A 82 16.19 -0.30 -13.10
N ARG A 83 17.20 -1.02 -13.60
CA ARG A 83 17.08 -1.89 -14.80
C ARG A 83 16.08 -3.02 -14.60
N ILE A 84 15.63 -3.25 -13.36
CA ILE A 84 14.72 -4.32 -12.99
C ILE A 84 13.36 -3.70 -12.64
N LYS A 85 12.28 -4.34 -13.06
CA LYS A 85 10.90 -4.00 -12.75
C LYS A 85 10.70 -3.98 -11.22
N THR A 86 10.88 -2.83 -10.59
CA THR A 86 10.82 -2.65 -9.13
C THR A 86 9.87 -1.51 -8.79
N VAL A 87 9.05 -1.72 -7.79
CA VAL A 87 8.13 -0.72 -7.26
C VAL A 87 8.24 -0.62 -5.74
N SER A 88 8.09 0.59 -5.22
CA SER A 88 7.88 0.84 -3.80
C SER A 88 6.39 1.00 -3.52
N TYR A 89 5.91 0.27 -2.52
CA TYR A 89 4.55 0.35 -2.00
C TYR A 89 4.52 1.22 -0.75
N HIS A 90 3.60 2.18 -0.73
CA HIS A 90 3.36 3.06 0.41
C HIS A 90 1.86 3.22 0.62
N GLY A 91 1.42 3.27 1.87
CA GLY A 91 0.02 3.47 2.14
C GLY A 91 -0.36 3.40 3.59
N GLY A 92 -1.60 3.76 3.86
CA GLY A 92 -2.22 3.71 5.17
C GLY A 92 -3.71 3.48 5.09
N GLY A 93 -4.24 2.93 6.16
CA GLY A 93 -5.67 2.66 6.31
C GLY A 93 -6.29 3.49 7.43
N TRP A 94 -7.58 3.79 7.30
CA TRP A 94 -8.35 4.50 8.32
C TRP A 94 -8.93 3.61 9.39
N GLY A 95 -8.52 2.39 9.48
CA GLY A 95 -9.11 1.37 10.32
C GLY A 95 -9.17 1.71 11.81
N LYS A 96 -10.15 2.53 12.19
CA LYS A 96 -10.52 2.66 13.61
C LYS A 96 -11.37 1.49 14.11
N SER A 97 -11.73 0.53 13.24
CA SER A 97 -12.45 -0.69 13.61
C SER A 97 -11.69 -1.95 13.19
N PRO A 98 -11.81 -3.05 13.94
CA PRO A 98 -11.18 -4.32 13.56
C PRO A 98 -11.58 -4.78 12.15
N ARG A 99 -12.83 -4.56 11.76
CA ARG A 99 -13.33 -4.92 10.44
C ARG A 99 -12.61 -4.15 9.32
N LEU A 100 -12.51 -2.83 9.41
CA LEU A 100 -11.82 -2.00 8.40
C LEU A 100 -10.33 -2.34 8.33
N THR A 101 -9.71 -2.65 9.46
CA THR A 101 -8.33 -3.14 9.50
C THR A 101 -8.17 -4.46 8.73
N LEU A 102 -9.09 -5.41 8.89
CA LEU A 102 -9.07 -6.67 8.15
C LEU A 102 -9.26 -6.45 6.65
N LEU A 103 -10.18 -5.57 6.25
CA LEU A 103 -10.38 -5.22 4.85
C LEU A 103 -9.15 -4.55 4.23
N TYR A 104 -8.49 -3.66 4.97
CA TYR A 104 -7.22 -3.06 4.55
C TYR A 104 -6.12 -4.10 4.38
N MET A 105 -5.96 -5.01 5.33
CA MET A 105 -4.99 -6.12 5.24
C MET A 105 -5.27 -6.98 4.00
N ARG A 106 -6.54 -7.34 3.75
CA ARG A 106 -6.95 -8.11 2.59
C ARG A 106 -6.61 -7.40 1.29
N GLY A 107 -6.97 -6.12 1.16
CA GLY A 107 -6.68 -5.30 -0.02
C GLY A 107 -5.18 -5.18 -0.28
N THR A 108 -4.39 -4.95 0.77
CA THR A 108 -2.93 -4.89 0.67
C THR A 108 -2.33 -6.20 0.16
N ILE A 109 -2.79 -7.34 0.67
CA ILE A 109 -2.32 -8.66 0.22
C ILE A 109 -2.62 -8.86 -1.27
N LEU A 110 -3.86 -8.62 -1.71
CA LEU A 110 -4.26 -8.81 -3.11
C LEU A 110 -3.46 -7.91 -4.05
N LEU A 111 -3.21 -6.67 -3.67
CA LEU A 111 -2.40 -5.74 -4.44
C LEU A 111 -0.94 -6.22 -4.55
N ILE A 112 -0.32 -6.55 -3.43
CA ILE A 112 1.08 -7.04 -3.42
C ILE A 112 1.21 -8.35 -4.21
N GLU A 113 0.27 -9.27 -4.03
CA GLU A 113 0.22 -10.53 -4.78
C GLU A 113 0.15 -10.29 -6.29
N ARG A 114 -0.71 -9.37 -6.71
CA ARG A 114 -0.83 -9.00 -8.13
C ARG A 114 0.48 -8.46 -8.69
N LEU A 115 1.10 -7.50 -8.01
CA LEU A 115 2.39 -6.95 -8.41
C LEU A 115 3.47 -8.01 -8.54
N LEU A 116 3.57 -8.92 -7.56
CA LEU A 116 4.54 -10.01 -7.57
C LEU A 116 4.29 -11.01 -8.70
N LYS A 117 3.02 -11.36 -8.99
CA LYS A 117 2.63 -12.25 -10.11
C LYS A 117 2.94 -11.64 -11.47
N GLU A 118 2.88 -10.33 -11.61
CA GLU A 118 3.30 -9.61 -12.82
C GLU A 118 4.81 -9.42 -12.95
N GLY A 119 5.57 -9.99 -12.04
CA GLY A 119 7.03 -10.00 -12.06
C GLY A 119 7.68 -8.74 -11.51
N PHE A 120 6.93 -7.90 -10.77
CA PHE A 120 7.54 -6.78 -10.07
C PHE A 120 8.28 -7.26 -8.82
N LYS A 121 9.40 -6.59 -8.52
CA LYS A 121 10.02 -6.62 -7.20
C LYS A 121 9.32 -5.58 -6.35
N VAL A 122 8.66 -6.01 -5.28
CA VAL A 122 7.93 -5.11 -4.38
C VAL A 122 8.79 -4.80 -3.16
N ARG A 123 8.99 -3.52 -2.92
CA ARG A 123 9.69 -2.97 -1.78
C ARG A 123 8.78 -2.02 -1.01
N THR A 124 9.21 -1.66 0.19
CA THR A 124 8.65 -0.58 0.99
C THR A 124 9.72 -0.02 1.90
N TYR A 125 9.48 1.16 2.46
CA TYR A 125 10.23 1.68 3.57
C TYR A 125 9.30 2.44 4.53
N CYS A 126 9.70 2.55 5.76
CA CYS A 126 9.02 3.36 6.76
C CYS A 126 10.04 4.13 7.60
N ASN A 127 9.60 5.19 8.25
CA ASN A 127 10.42 5.87 9.24
C ASN A 127 10.77 4.90 10.38
N LYS A 128 11.96 5.06 10.94
CA LYS A 128 12.50 4.13 11.94
C LYS A 128 11.68 4.10 13.23
N ASP A 129 11.02 5.20 13.56
CA ASP A 129 10.12 5.37 14.70
C ASP A 129 8.69 4.90 14.42
N ASN A 130 8.31 4.66 13.16
CA ASN A 130 7.00 4.12 12.80
C ASN A 130 6.95 2.59 13.02
N HIS A 131 6.96 2.20 14.29
CA HIS A 131 6.92 0.79 14.69
C HIS A 131 5.67 0.05 14.23
N ASN A 132 4.53 0.74 14.09
CA ASN A 132 3.28 0.15 13.62
C ASN A 132 3.37 -0.26 12.15
N ALA A 133 3.87 0.63 11.28
CA ALA A 133 4.10 0.30 9.88
C ALA A 133 5.13 -0.82 9.73
N TYR A 134 6.23 -0.78 10.48
CA TYR A 134 7.24 -1.83 10.46
C TYR A 134 6.67 -3.20 10.84
N ARG A 135 5.93 -3.30 11.95
CA ARG A 135 5.30 -4.55 12.40
C ARG A 135 4.24 -5.05 11.41
N PHE A 136 3.45 -4.15 10.84
CA PHE A 136 2.47 -4.49 9.83
C PHE A 136 3.14 -5.12 8.60
N MET A 137 4.19 -4.52 8.07
CA MET A 137 4.93 -5.04 6.93
C MET A 137 5.60 -6.38 7.24
N GLN A 138 6.18 -6.55 8.43
CA GLN A 138 6.71 -7.85 8.86
C GLN A 138 5.61 -8.92 8.93
N GLY A 139 4.43 -8.57 9.45
CA GLY A 139 3.26 -9.45 9.49
C GLY A 139 2.80 -9.91 8.10
N LEU A 140 2.99 -9.09 7.06
CA LEU A 140 2.76 -9.42 5.65
C LEU A 140 3.88 -10.27 5.02
N GLY A 141 5.00 -10.48 5.72
CA GLY A 141 6.13 -11.25 5.23
C GLY A 141 7.28 -10.46 4.61
N PHE A 142 7.23 -9.12 4.72
CA PHE A 142 8.37 -8.29 4.33
C PHE A 142 9.58 -8.54 5.23
N VAL A 143 10.76 -8.48 4.65
CA VAL A 143 12.02 -8.60 5.38
C VAL A 143 12.88 -7.37 5.17
N ARG A 144 13.51 -6.95 6.25
CA ARG A 144 14.46 -5.85 6.24
C ARG A 144 15.73 -6.25 5.48
N TYR A 145 16.21 -5.36 4.61
CA TYR A 145 17.48 -5.54 3.91
C TYR A 145 18.45 -4.36 4.10
N ARG A 146 17.92 -3.21 4.53
CA ARG A 146 18.71 -2.02 4.78
C ARG A 146 18.10 -1.18 5.90
N THR A 147 18.94 -0.51 6.68
CA THR A 147 18.53 0.50 7.65
C THR A 147 19.47 1.70 7.48
N THR A 148 18.89 2.89 7.48
CA THR A 148 19.60 4.18 7.56
C THR A 148 19.34 4.82 8.92
N GLU A 149 19.80 6.04 9.14
CA GLU A 149 19.51 6.79 10.37
C GLU A 149 18.01 7.04 10.54
N GLU A 150 17.29 7.29 9.43
CA GLU A 150 15.88 7.68 9.42
C GLU A 150 14.92 6.56 9.03
N ARG A 151 15.35 5.60 8.19
CA ARG A 151 14.45 4.66 7.50
C ARG A 151 14.85 3.20 7.61
N ILE A 152 13.82 2.34 7.58
CA ILE A 152 13.95 0.88 7.45
C ILE A 152 13.39 0.47 6.09
N TYR A 153 14.22 -0.15 5.26
CA TYR A 153 13.88 -0.66 3.93
C TYR A 153 13.60 -2.15 3.96
N GLN A 154 12.53 -2.57 3.30
CA GLN A 154 12.03 -3.93 3.32
C GLN A 154 11.64 -4.39 1.92
N TRP A 155 11.65 -5.70 1.67
CA TRP A 155 11.21 -6.32 0.43
C TRP A 155 10.42 -7.60 0.69
N ILE A 156 9.67 -8.07 -0.31
CA ILE A 156 8.85 -9.29 -0.23
C ILE A 156 8.91 -10.09 -1.54
N ASN A 157 8.60 -11.38 -1.46
CA ASN A 157 8.29 -12.25 -2.59
C ASN A 157 7.04 -13.10 -2.30
N LEU A 158 6.53 -13.80 -3.31
CA LEU A 158 5.30 -14.61 -3.19
C LEU A 158 5.40 -15.67 -2.09
N ARG A 159 6.53 -16.38 -1.98
CA ARG A 159 6.71 -17.40 -0.94
C ARG A 159 6.58 -16.81 0.46
N ARG A 160 7.15 -15.64 0.70
CA ARG A 160 7.05 -14.93 1.98
C ARG A 160 5.64 -14.44 2.26
N LEU A 161 4.99 -13.88 1.24
CA LEU A 161 3.60 -13.43 1.35
C LEU A 161 2.68 -14.57 1.78
N TYR A 162 2.71 -15.71 1.08
CA TYR A 162 1.85 -16.87 1.35
C TYR A 162 2.13 -17.58 2.69
N ASN A 163 3.34 -17.44 3.21
CA ASN A 163 3.72 -17.98 4.53
C ASN A 163 3.59 -16.95 5.66
N SER A 164 3.13 -15.73 5.36
CA SER A 164 3.01 -14.68 6.37
C SER A 164 1.85 -14.93 7.33
N ASN A 165 1.98 -14.37 8.53
CA ASN A 165 0.94 -14.49 9.56
C ASN A 165 -0.37 -13.82 9.14
N ILE A 166 -0.29 -12.64 8.50
CA ILE A 166 -1.48 -11.89 8.07
C ILE A 166 -2.17 -12.62 6.92
N TYR A 167 -1.43 -13.15 5.92
CA TYR A 167 -2.02 -13.95 4.84
C TYR A 167 -2.78 -15.16 5.38
N ASN A 168 -2.15 -15.92 6.27
CA ASN A 168 -2.76 -17.11 6.87
C ASN A 168 -4.00 -16.75 7.70
N TYR A 169 -3.96 -15.63 8.42
CA TYR A 169 -5.10 -15.15 9.19
C TYR A 169 -6.28 -14.77 8.31
N ILE A 170 -6.06 -14.02 7.23
CA ILE A 170 -7.12 -13.51 6.34
C ILE A 170 -7.71 -14.61 5.45
N PHE A 171 -6.88 -15.45 4.83
CA PHE A 171 -7.33 -16.36 3.77
C PHE A 171 -7.49 -17.82 4.22
N LYS A 172 -6.72 -18.30 5.20
CA LYS A 172 -6.84 -19.69 5.65
C LYS A 172 -7.88 -19.88 6.76
N ARG A 173 -8.20 -18.86 7.54
CA ARG A 173 -9.23 -18.94 8.60
C ARG A 173 -10.65 -18.65 8.16
N ARG A 174 -10.89 -18.37 6.89
CA ARG A 174 -12.23 -18.06 6.32
C ARG A 174 -13.00 -17.00 7.12
N LEU A 175 -12.33 -15.94 7.57
CA LEU A 175 -12.89 -14.92 8.47
C LEU A 175 -13.70 -13.81 7.76
N LEU A 176 -13.82 -13.85 6.43
CA LEU A 176 -14.61 -12.89 5.63
C LEU A 176 -15.42 -13.61 4.57
#